data_8e9f1918362a8a400271fbdc5ddcf620
#
_entry.id   8e9f1918362a8a400271fbdc5ddcf620
#
_cell.length_a   1.000
_cell.length_b   1.000
_cell.length_c   1.000
_cell.angle_alpha   90.00
_cell.angle_beta   90.00
_cell.angle_gamma   90.00
#
_symmetry.space_group_name_H-M   'P 1'
#
loop_
_entity.id
_entity.type
_entity.pdbx_description
1 polymer ?
#
loop_
_entity_poly.entity_id
_entity_poly.type
_entity_poly.pdbx_seq_one_letter_code
_entity_poly.pdbx_strand_id
1 'polypeptide(L)' 'MPVLQADNFIAILRTACGNGPTPLHSPDWETLARMAQIHSLNALFYTGAVQYREF' A
#
# COMPACT_ATOMS: atom_id res chain seq x y z
N MET A 1 -6.85 14.47 -6.03
CA MET A 1 -7.84 13.42 -6.25
C MET A 1 -7.52 12.22 -5.37
N PRO A 2 -8.47 11.78 -4.60
CA PRO A 2 -8.23 10.66 -3.68
C PRO A 2 -8.04 9.32 -4.37
N VAL A 3 -8.37 9.22 -5.64
CA VAL A 3 -8.25 7.94 -6.34
C VAL A 3 -6.82 7.42 -6.39
N LEU A 4 -5.82 8.32 -6.34
CA LEU A 4 -4.44 7.88 -6.40
C LEU A 4 -4.05 7.02 -5.21
N GLN A 5 -4.64 7.30 -4.05
CA GLN A 5 -4.30 6.50 -2.86
C GLN A 5 -4.91 5.11 -2.95
N ALA A 6 -6.08 4.99 -3.54
CA ALA A 6 -6.67 3.66 -3.74
C ALA A 6 -5.79 2.82 -4.67
N ASP A 7 -5.29 3.42 -5.73
CA ASP A 7 -4.39 2.71 -6.65
C ASP A 7 -3.11 2.29 -5.94
N ASN A 8 -2.54 3.18 -5.12
CA ASN A 8 -1.34 2.88 -4.35
C ASN A 8 -1.61 1.73 -3.39
N PHE A 9 -2.76 1.74 -2.74
CA PHE A 9 -3.12 0.71 -1.79
C PHE A 9 -3.17 -0.66 -2.48
N ILE A 10 -3.83 -0.72 -3.62
CA ILE A 10 -3.94 -1.96 -4.39
C ILE A 10 -2.56 -2.44 -4.83
N ALA A 11 -1.70 -1.51 -5.27
CA ALA A 11 -0.35 -1.86 -5.70
C ALA A 11 0.45 -2.48 -4.55
N ILE A 12 0.31 -1.93 -3.35
CA ILE A 12 1.00 -2.45 -2.18
C ILE A 12 0.50 -3.85 -1.84
N LEU A 13 -0.81 -4.07 -1.91
CA LEU A 13 -1.37 -5.38 -1.63
C LEU A 13 -0.89 -6.42 -2.66
N ARG A 14 -0.82 -6.03 -3.92
CA ARG A 14 -0.30 -6.94 -4.95
C ARG A 14 1.15 -7.28 -4.72
N THR A 15 1.92 -6.31 -4.25
CA THR A 15 3.31 -6.54 -3.90
C THR A 15 3.41 -7.57 -2.79
N ALA A 16 2.53 -7.49 -1.80
CA ALA A 16 2.49 -8.46 -0.72
C ALA A 16 2.17 -9.86 -1.22
N CYS A 17 1.42 -9.94 -2.31
CA CYS A 17 1.04 -11.23 -2.89
C CYS A 17 2.10 -11.80 -3.84
N GLY A 18 3.25 -11.14 -3.94
CA GLY A 18 4.37 -11.68 -4.70
C GLY A 18 4.57 -11.11 -6.09
N ASN A 19 3.83 -10.03 -6.43
CA ASN A 19 3.95 -9.45 -7.76
C ASN A 19 5.13 -8.49 -7.91
N GLY A 20 5.86 -8.27 -6.82
CA GLY A 20 6.97 -7.34 -6.86
C GLY A 20 6.51 -5.89 -6.73
N PRO A 21 7.41 -5.01 -6.26
CA PRO A 21 7.04 -3.61 -6.06
C PRO A 21 6.75 -2.91 -7.37
N THR A 22 5.62 -2.21 -7.43
CA THR A 22 5.27 -1.38 -8.56
C THR A 22 5.36 0.09 -8.13
N PRO A 23 5.64 1.01 -9.08
CA PRO A 23 5.75 2.42 -8.73
C PRO A 23 4.46 2.95 -8.10
N LEU A 24 4.63 3.77 -7.06
CA LEU A 24 3.51 4.44 -6.42
C LEU A 24 3.48 5.90 -6.88
N HIS A 25 2.31 6.50 -6.81
CA HIS A 25 2.11 7.88 -7.24
C HIS A 25 1.82 8.74 -6.02
N SER A 26 2.83 9.51 -5.58
CA SER A 26 2.69 10.41 -4.43
C SER A 26 2.01 9.72 -3.25
N PRO A 27 2.59 8.64 -2.74
CA PRO A 27 1.93 7.86 -1.70
C PRO A 27 1.81 8.67 -0.40
N ASP A 28 0.64 8.62 0.20
CA ASP A 28 0.39 9.16 1.52
C ASP A 28 0.34 7.98 2.48
N TRP A 29 1.48 7.68 3.07
CA TRP A 29 1.61 6.47 3.90
C TRP A 29 0.67 6.47 5.09
N GLU A 30 0.38 7.64 5.65
CA GLU A 30 -0.55 7.72 6.76
C GLU A 30 -1.96 7.32 6.33
N THR A 31 -2.40 7.84 5.19
CA THR A 31 -3.71 7.48 4.65
C THR A 31 -3.77 6.01 4.29
N LEU A 32 -2.69 5.50 3.69
CA LEU A 32 -2.64 4.09 3.28
C LEU A 32 -2.70 3.17 4.51
N ALA A 33 -1.98 3.51 5.56
CA ALA A 33 -2.01 2.72 6.78
C ALA A 33 -3.41 2.72 7.39
N ARG A 34 -4.09 3.86 7.32
CA ARG A 34 -5.46 3.96 7.84
C ARG A 34 -6.42 3.11 7.03
N MET A 35 -6.25 3.09 5.71
CA MET A 35 -7.06 2.24 4.85
C MET A 35 -6.88 0.77 5.20
N ALA A 36 -5.63 0.37 5.45
CA ALA A 36 -5.35 -1.01 5.85
C ALA A 36 -6.05 -1.35 7.17
N GLN A 37 -6.08 -0.41 8.09
CA GLN A 37 -6.72 -0.60 9.38
C GLN A 37 -8.22 -0.77 9.22
N ILE A 38 -8.84 0.08 8.40
CA ILE A 38 -10.28 0.03 8.16
C ILE A 38 -10.70 -1.30 7.55
N HIS A 39 -9.87 -1.84 6.69
CA HIS A 39 -10.18 -3.09 5.99
C HIS A 39 -9.58 -4.31 6.68
N SER A 40 -8.99 -4.14 7.85
CA SER A 40 -8.37 -5.23 8.62
C SER A 40 -7.29 -5.95 7.82
N LEU A 41 -6.52 -5.19 7.05
CA LEU A 41 -5.47 -5.75 6.20
C LEU A 41 -4.08 -5.30 6.66
N ASN A 42 -3.92 -5.00 7.94
CA ASN A 42 -2.66 -4.45 8.45
C ASN A 42 -1.46 -5.33 8.15
N ALA A 43 -1.57 -6.63 8.41
CA ALA A 43 -0.45 -7.54 8.21
C ALA A 43 -0.07 -7.62 6.73
N LEU A 44 -1.07 -7.74 5.86
CA LEU A 44 -0.84 -7.82 4.43
C LEU A 44 -0.27 -6.51 3.90
N PHE A 45 -0.80 -5.40 4.38
CA PHE A 45 -0.30 -4.08 3.98
C PHE A 45 1.18 -3.93 4.35
N TYR A 46 1.54 -4.29 5.57
CA TYR A 46 2.94 -4.19 5.99
C TYR A 46 3.84 -5.10 5.17
N THR A 47 3.39 -6.30 4.87
CA THR A 47 4.17 -7.22 4.05
C THR A 47 4.51 -6.59 2.70
N GLY A 48 3.57 -5.88 2.10
CA GLY A 48 3.82 -5.20 0.85
C GLY A 48 4.63 -3.92 1.03
N ALA A 49 4.28 -3.13 2.03
CA ALA A 49 4.87 -1.81 2.23
C ALA A 49 6.37 -1.87 2.52
N VAL A 50 6.81 -2.87 3.29
CA VAL A 50 8.23 -2.97 3.64
C VAL A 50 9.11 -3.21 2.43
N GLN A 51 8.55 -3.59 1.31
CA GLN A 51 9.30 -3.79 0.08
C GLN A 51 9.57 -2.46 -0.63
N TYR A 52 8.94 -1.39 -0.20
CA TYR A 52 9.20 -0.05 -0.69
C TYR A 52 10.15 0.65 0.28
N ARG A 53 11.24 1.20 -0.25
CA ARG A 53 12.25 1.80 0.60
C ARG A 53 11.77 3.06 1.31
N GLU A 54 10.75 3.70 0.76
CA GLU A 54 10.20 4.92 1.33
C GLU A 54 9.41 4.67 2.61
N PHE A 55 8.98 3.46 2.78
CA PHE A 55 8.18 3.13 3.95
C PHE A 55 9.09 3.04 5.16
#